data_3a041a14aec7e03343be2ee4f9e22086
#
_entry.id   3a041a14aec7e03343be2ee4f9e22086
#
_cell.length_a   1.000
_cell.length_b   1.000
_cell.length_c   1.000
_cell.angle_alpha   90.00
_cell.angle_beta   90.00
_cell.angle_gamma   90.00
#
_symmetry.space_group_name_H-M   'P 1'
#
loop_
_entity.id
_entity.type
_entity.pdbx_description
1 polymer ?
#
loop_
_entity_poly.entity_id
_entity_poly.type
_entity_poly.pdbx_seq_one_letter_code
_entity_poly.pdbx_strand_id
1 'polypeptide(L)'
;MYRDNSLIPKEAIRMAALGALIRGERSYQNISAEVRQFSARIMGPSLDLMGTSIELLKLEGLIEAIEKRDDNGEELLQLTPTGIVELKEYLKSTIRSGGSDLNKLVVALKLRFIEFLEPMERLEQLISLKTMYQSEKNRLLDLVQHKEWSGGLLPQLLELELGVAEKRIVWCDEQIEKTKNFV
;
A
#
# COMPACT_ATOMS: atom_id res chain seq x y z
N MET A 1 21.48 7.80 -11.57
CA MET A 1 21.30 6.65 -10.68
C MET A 1 19.84 6.68 -10.23
N TYR A 2 18.97 5.86 -10.83
CA TYR A 2 17.55 5.77 -10.45
C TYR A 2 17.50 5.20 -9.03
N ARG A 3 17.15 6.02 -8.03
CA ARG A 3 16.81 5.52 -6.71
C ARG A 3 15.45 4.83 -6.82
N ASP A 4 15.44 3.52 -6.67
CA ASP A 4 14.19 2.77 -6.50
C ASP A 4 13.56 3.20 -5.17
N ASN A 5 12.51 4.03 -5.26
CA ASN A 5 11.77 4.57 -4.12
C ASN A 5 10.57 3.68 -3.76
N SER A 6 10.64 2.38 -4.06
CA SER A 6 9.59 1.44 -3.71
C SER A 6 9.76 0.91 -2.28
N LEU A 7 8.64 0.71 -1.60
CA LEU A 7 8.65 0.24 -0.21
C LEU A 7 9.15 -1.21 -0.09
N ILE A 8 9.99 -1.44 0.90
CA ILE A 8 10.33 -2.77 1.40
C ILE A 8 9.28 -3.25 2.43
N PRO A 9 9.21 -4.57 2.77
CA PRO A 9 8.21 -5.09 3.70
C PRO A 9 8.11 -4.33 5.02
N LYS A 10 9.26 -3.97 5.61
CA LYS A 10 9.33 -3.21 6.86
C LYS A 10 8.66 -1.84 6.73
N GLU A 11 8.87 -1.13 5.63
CA GLU A 11 8.29 0.19 5.38
C GLU A 11 6.77 0.10 5.12
N ALA A 12 6.30 -0.97 4.46
CA ALA A 12 4.87 -1.22 4.31
C ALA A 12 4.16 -1.42 5.67
N ILE A 13 4.81 -2.12 6.61
CA ILE A 13 4.29 -2.28 7.98
C ILE A 13 4.31 -0.94 8.74
N ARG A 14 5.35 -0.14 8.57
CA ARG A 14 5.45 1.21 9.16
C ARG A 14 4.34 2.12 8.61
N MET A 15 4.11 2.11 7.30
CA MET A 15 3.00 2.82 6.65
C MET A 15 1.64 2.37 7.22
N ALA A 16 1.44 1.09 7.45
CA ALA A 16 0.21 0.56 8.03
C ALA A 16 0.00 1.05 9.47
N ALA A 17 1.05 1.06 10.30
CA ALA A 17 0.99 1.51 11.69
C ALA A 17 0.75 3.03 11.80
N LEU A 18 1.48 3.84 11.05
CA LEU A 18 1.27 5.29 10.98
C LEU A 18 -0.12 5.61 10.44
N GLY A 19 -0.58 4.90 9.41
CA GLY A 19 -1.91 5.04 8.86
C GLY A 19 -3.04 4.66 9.84
N ALA A 20 -2.82 3.69 10.73
CA ALA A 20 -3.78 3.36 11.77
C ALA A 20 -3.95 4.52 12.77
N LEU A 21 -2.88 5.25 13.06
CA LEU A 21 -2.87 6.38 14.00
C LEU A 21 -3.36 7.69 13.38
N ILE A 22 -3.36 7.85 12.06
CA ILE A 22 -3.83 9.09 11.42
C ILE A 22 -5.33 9.34 11.67
N ARG A 23 -6.08 8.28 12.01
CA ARG A 23 -7.52 8.33 12.31
C ARG A 23 -7.82 8.55 13.79
N GLY A 24 -6.81 8.64 14.63
CA GLY A 24 -6.94 8.89 16.05
C GLY A 24 -5.97 8.10 16.92
N GLU A 25 -5.98 8.43 18.20
CA GLU A 25 -5.16 7.83 19.25
C GLU A 25 -5.49 6.35 19.44
N ARG A 26 -4.48 5.47 19.61
CA ARG A 26 -4.67 4.02 19.81
C ARG A 26 -3.58 3.43 20.71
N SER A 27 -3.90 2.37 21.42
CA SER A 27 -2.88 1.60 22.15
C SER A 27 -2.01 0.77 21.19
N TYR A 28 -0.82 0.42 21.64
CA TYR A 28 0.12 -0.43 20.88
C TYR A 28 -0.52 -1.75 20.45
N GLN A 29 -1.28 -2.40 21.36
CA GLN A 29 -1.96 -3.66 21.06
C GLN A 29 -2.99 -3.50 19.93
N ASN A 30 -3.76 -2.42 19.95
CA ASN A 30 -4.76 -2.13 18.94
C ASN A 30 -4.13 -1.87 17.56
N ILE A 31 -3.02 -1.12 17.50
CA ILE A 31 -2.27 -0.91 16.27
C ILE A 31 -1.74 -2.23 15.74
N SER A 32 -1.08 -3.02 16.59
CA SER A 32 -0.49 -4.31 16.22
C SER A 32 -1.54 -5.29 15.71
N ALA A 33 -2.69 -5.37 16.38
CA ALA A 33 -3.81 -6.23 15.98
C ALA A 33 -4.37 -5.81 14.62
N GLU A 34 -4.63 -4.52 14.41
CA GLU A 34 -5.15 -3.99 13.15
C GLU A 34 -4.19 -4.24 11.98
N VAL A 35 -2.92 -3.91 12.14
CA VAL A 35 -1.91 -4.10 11.10
C VAL A 35 -1.76 -5.59 10.74
N ARG A 36 -1.70 -6.47 11.74
CA ARG A 36 -1.63 -7.92 11.53
C ARG A 36 -2.85 -8.44 10.80
N GLN A 37 -4.05 -8.09 11.28
CA GLN A 37 -5.29 -8.55 10.67
C GLN A 37 -5.48 -8.05 9.24
N PHE A 38 -5.15 -6.78 8.97
CA PHE A 38 -5.23 -6.21 7.63
C PHE A 38 -4.23 -6.88 6.69
N SER A 39 -2.96 -6.98 7.09
CA SER A 39 -1.91 -7.61 6.27
C SER A 39 -2.24 -9.07 5.95
N ALA A 40 -2.69 -9.85 6.94
CA ALA A 40 -3.04 -11.25 6.74
C ALA A 40 -4.22 -11.45 5.77
N ARG A 41 -5.17 -10.51 5.70
CA ARG A 41 -6.28 -10.59 4.75
C ARG A 41 -5.87 -10.22 3.32
N ILE A 42 -4.84 -9.41 3.15
CA ILE A 42 -4.35 -9.00 1.81
C ILE A 42 -3.33 -9.99 1.26
N MET A 43 -2.38 -10.43 2.09
CA MET A 43 -1.27 -11.29 1.67
C MET A 43 -1.48 -12.77 1.98
N GLY A 44 -2.52 -13.11 2.75
CA GLY A 44 -2.66 -14.42 3.35
C GLY A 44 -1.85 -14.54 4.66
N PRO A 45 -1.88 -15.69 5.34
CA PRO A 45 -1.14 -15.93 6.56
C PRO A 45 0.37 -15.90 6.24
N SER A 46 1.00 -14.80 6.42
CA SER A 46 2.42 -14.61 6.23
C SER A 46 3.12 -14.25 7.54
N LEU A 47 4.41 -14.51 7.53
CA LEU A 47 5.37 -14.38 8.61
C LEU A 47 5.23 -13.10 9.45
N ASP A 48 5.60 -13.22 10.69
CA ASP A 48 5.66 -12.15 11.70
C ASP A 48 6.66 -11.05 11.29
N LEU A 49 6.20 -10.14 10.43
CA LEU A 49 6.97 -8.96 9.99
C LEU A 49 6.91 -7.81 11.02
N MET A 50 6.22 -8.00 12.16
CA MET A 50 5.72 -6.91 12.98
C MET A 50 6.53 -6.56 14.22
N GLY A 51 7.29 -7.52 14.78
CA GLY A 51 7.77 -7.44 16.17
C GLY A 51 8.55 -6.19 16.56
N THR A 52 9.32 -5.59 15.68
CA THR A 52 10.19 -4.45 16.04
C THR A 52 9.82 -3.13 15.34
N SER A 53 8.95 -3.18 14.32
CA SER A 53 8.71 -2.00 13.48
C SER A 53 7.95 -0.88 14.19
N ILE A 54 7.00 -1.21 15.08
CA ILE A 54 6.17 -0.20 15.76
C ILE A 54 6.95 0.45 16.93
N GLU A 55 7.74 -0.32 17.67
CA GLU A 55 8.59 0.22 18.74
C GLU A 55 9.63 1.20 18.19
N LEU A 56 10.21 0.90 17.04
CA LEU A 56 11.15 1.79 16.38
C LEU A 56 10.51 3.13 15.99
N LEU A 57 9.22 3.17 15.63
CA LEU A 57 8.53 4.42 15.34
C LEU A 57 8.54 5.39 16.53
N LYS A 58 8.41 4.87 17.77
CA LYS A 58 8.48 5.67 19.01
C LYS A 58 9.91 6.18 19.23
N LEU A 59 10.91 5.33 19.04
CA LEU A 59 12.32 5.71 19.17
C LEU A 59 12.76 6.75 18.13
N GLU A 60 12.20 6.69 16.93
CA GLU A 60 12.46 7.63 15.84
C GLU A 60 11.64 8.93 15.96
N GLY A 61 10.78 9.06 16.97
CA GLY A 61 9.96 10.24 17.20
C GLY A 61 8.83 10.43 16.19
N LEU A 62 8.40 9.35 15.52
CA LEU A 62 7.29 9.39 14.56
C LEU A 62 5.93 9.22 15.22
N ILE A 63 5.93 8.58 16.38
CA ILE A 63 4.79 8.44 17.29
C ILE A 63 5.23 8.77 18.71
N GLU A 64 4.29 9.22 19.53
CA GLU A 64 4.53 9.54 20.92
C GLU A 64 3.38 9.05 21.80
N ALA A 65 3.69 8.80 23.07
CA ALA A 65 2.71 8.47 24.08
C ALA A 65 2.03 9.74 24.59
N ILE A 66 0.74 9.63 24.88
CA ILE A 66 -0.02 10.69 25.53
C ILE A 66 -0.47 10.26 26.93
N GLU A 67 -0.83 11.22 27.78
CA GLU A 67 -1.27 10.96 29.16
C GLU A 67 -2.63 10.24 29.28
N LYS A 68 -3.23 9.84 28.16
CA LYS A 68 -4.48 9.10 28.10
C LYS A 68 -4.23 7.60 28.07
N ARG A 69 -5.16 6.83 28.60
CA ARG A 69 -5.16 5.37 28.55
C ARG A 69 -6.45 4.86 27.93
N ASP A 70 -6.37 3.69 27.30
CA ASP A 70 -7.55 2.98 26.82
C ASP A 70 -8.33 2.29 27.96
N ASP A 71 -9.45 1.64 27.60
CA ASP A 71 -10.32 0.97 28.58
C ASP A 71 -9.61 -0.21 29.29
N ASN A 72 -8.50 -0.69 28.77
CA ASN A 72 -7.66 -1.74 29.36
C ASN A 72 -6.52 -1.16 30.21
N GLY A 73 -6.42 0.17 30.32
CA GLY A 73 -5.36 0.87 31.05
C GLY A 73 -4.05 0.99 30.27
N GLU A 74 -4.02 0.67 28.98
CA GLU A 74 -2.85 0.82 28.13
C GLU A 74 -2.64 2.27 27.70
N GLU A 75 -1.35 2.64 27.58
CA GLU A 75 -0.94 3.95 27.09
C GLU A 75 -1.40 4.16 25.65
N LEU A 76 -2.03 5.29 25.37
CA LEU A 76 -2.41 5.66 24.01
C LEU A 76 -1.25 6.35 23.30
N LEU A 77 -1.12 6.04 22.02
CA LEU A 77 -0.13 6.61 21.11
C LEU A 77 -0.81 7.49 20.08
N GLN A 78 -0.11 8.54 19.67
CA GLN A 78 -0.53 9.44 18.59
C GLN A 78 0.61 9.69 17.60
N LEU A 79 0.26 10.17 16.40
CA LEU A 79 1.25 10.63 15.43
C LEU A 79 1.86 11.96 15.86
N THR A 80 3.16 12.09 15.69
CA THR A 80 3.84 13.38 15.73
C THR A 80 3.72 14.10 14.38
N PRO A 81 4.00 15.40 14.29
CA PRO A 81 4.11 16.10 13.01
C PRO A 81 5.09 15.42 12.03
N THR A 82 6.21 14.92 12.56
CA THR A 82 7.21 14.16 11.76
C THR A 82 6.62 12.84 11.27
N GLY A 83 5.83 12.14 12.09
CA GLY A 83 5.14 10.90 11.69
C GLY A 83 4.13 11.13 10.57
N ILE A 84 3.43 12.27 10.55
CA ILE A 84 2.52 12.64 9.46
C ILE A 84 3.30 12.86 8.15
N VAL A 85 4.43 13.54 8.22
CA VAL A 85 5.30 13.76 7.04
C VAL A 85 5.80 12.41 6.49
N GLU A 86 6.29 11.54 7.37
CA GLU A 86 6.79 10.21 6.98
C GLU A 86 5.69 9.35 6.34
N LEU A 87 4.46 9.38 6.88
CA LEU A 87 3.32 8.70 6.27
C LEU A 87 3.06 9.21 4.84
N LYS A 88 3.08 10.53 4.63
CA LYS A 88 2.91 11.11 3.30
C LYS A 88 4.01 10.68 2.33
N GLU A 89 5.25 10.59 2.78
CA GLU A 89 6.36 10.09 1.95
C GLU A 89 6.15 8.61 1.54
N TYR A 90 5.71 7.74 2.47
CA TYR A 90 5.34 6.37 2.12
C TYR A 90 4.18 6.31 1.12
N LEU A 91 3.16 7.15 1.28
CA LEU A 91 2.03 7.22 0.35
C LEU A 91 2.45 7.68 -1.05
N LYS A 92 3.49 8.49 -1.18
CA LYS A 92 4.04 8.98 -2.46
C LYS A 92 5.08 8.03 -3.07
N SER A 93 5.53 7.01 -2.35
CA SER A 93 6.52 6.04 -2.85
C SER A 93 6.06 5.35 -4.13
N THR A 94 7.00 4.90 -4.95
CA THR A 94 6.71 4.13 -6.17
C THR A 94 6.24 2.71 -5.83
N ILE A 95 5.40 2.14 -6.68
CA ILE A 95 4.96 0.74 -6.59
C ILE A 95 5.79 -0.06 -7.59
N ARG A 96 6.45 -1.11 -7.12
CA ARG A 96 7.15 -2.04 -8.02
C ARG A 96 6.17 -2.71 -8.96
N SER A 97 6.53 -2.81 -10.23
CA SER A 97 5.77 -3.64 -11.15
C SER A 97 6.02 -5.12 -10.84
N GLY A 98 4.93 -5.86 -10.66
CA GLY A 98 4.96 -7.30 -10.36
C GLY A 98 3.87 -7.70 -9.37
N GLY A 99 3.38 -8.93 -9.50
CA GLY A 99 2.27 -9.46 -8.71
C GLY A 99 2.64 -9.98 -7.32
N SER A 100 3.70 -9.45 -6.67
CA SER A 100 4.07 -9.91 -5.33
C SER A 100 3.01 -9.55 -4.29
N ASP A 101 2.90 -10.36 -3.25
CA ASP A 101 1.97 -10.10 -2.14
C ASP A 101 2.30 -8.80 -1.42
N LEU A 102 3.58 -8.42 -1.36
CA LEU A 102 4.00 -7.12 -0.87
C LEU A 102 3.41 -5.97 -1.70
N ASN A 103 3.42 -6.08 -3.03
CA ASN A 103 2.81 -5.05 -3.89
C ASN A 103 1.30 -4.95 -3.67
N LYS A 104 0.61 -6.06 -3.48
CA LYS A 104 -0.82 -6.05 -3.13
C LYS A 104 -1.05 -5.29 -1.83
N LEU A 105 -0.22 -5.53 -0.80
CA LEU A 105 -0.30 -4.83 0.47
C LEU A 105 -0.03 -3.33 0.29
N VAL A 106 1.05 -2.96 -0.41
CA VAL A 106 1.41 -1.55 -0.65
C VAL A 106 0.29 -0.81 -1.39
N VAL A 107 -0.26 -1.39 -2.45
CA VAL A 107 -1.41 -0.81 -3.19
C VAL A 107 -2.61 -0.64 -2.27
N ALA A 108 -2.97 -1.67 -1.50
CA ALA A 108 -4.11 -1.62 -0.60
C ALA A 108 -3.95 -0.53 0.49
N LEU A 109 -2.75 -0.39 1.06
CA LEU A 109 -2.46 0.63 2.06
C LEU A 109 -2.49 2.04 1.46
N LYS A 110 -1.88 2.24 0.28
CA LYS A 110 -1.92 3.53 -0.42
C LYS A 110 -3.35 3.97 -0.70
N LEU A 111 -4.18 3.07 -1.24
CA LEU A 111 -5.59 3.36 -1.53
C LEU A 111 -6.42 3.57 -0.26
N ARG A 112 -6.13 2.83 0.81
CA ARG A 112 -6.79 2.99 2.12
C ARG A 112 -6.58 4.36 2.74
N PHE A 113 -5.40 4.94 2.53
CA PHE A 113 -5.00 6.20 3.15
C PHE A 113 -4.82 7.35 2.14
N ILE A 114 -5.26 7.19 0.90
CA ILE A 114 -5.07 8.18 -0.17
C ILE A 114 -5.73 9.53 0.16
N GLU A 115 -6.76 9.52 0.98
CA GLU A 115 -7.49 10.72 1.41
C GLU A 115 -6.65 11.71 2.24
N PHE A 116 -5.51 11.26 2.81
CA PHE A 116 -4.59 12.11 3.57
C PHE A 116 -3.55 12.82 2.69
N LEU A 117 -3.58 12.58 1.39
CA LEU A 117 -2.83 13.33 0.39
C LEU A 117 -3.64 14.52 -0.13
N GLU A 118 -2.95 15.56 -0.59
CA GLU A 118 -3.60 16.66 -1.31
C GLU A 118 -4.18 16.19 -2.66
N PRO A 119 -5.22 16.86 -3.21
CA PRO A 119 -5.91 16.38 -4.42
C PRO A 119 -4.98 16.12 -5.61
N MET A 120 -3.99 16.97 -5.85
CA MET A 120 -2.99 16.77 -6.91
C MET A 120 -2.10 15.55 -6.64
N GLU A 121 -1.66 15.36 -5.40
CA GLU A 121 -0.85 14.20 -5.01
C GLU A 121 -1.65 12.89 -5.17
N ARG A 122 -2.96 12.90 -4.85
CA ARG A 122 -3.87 11.73 -5.09
C ARG A 122 -3.92 11.39 -6.57
N LEU A 123 -4.08 12.40 -7.41
CA LEU A 123 -4.13 12.23 -8.85
C LEU A 123 -2.85 11.58 -9.39
N GLU A 124 -1.70 12.07 -8.95
CA GLU A 124 -0.39 11.51 -9.31
C GLU A 124 -0.25 10.03 -8.90
N GLN A 125 -0.72 9.66 -7.69
CA GLN A 125 -0.67 8.28 -7.25
C GLN A 125 -1.60 7.37 -8.07
N LEU A 126 -2.77 7.82 -8.45
CA LEU A 126 -3.69 7.07 -9.31
C LEU A 126 -3.15 6.89 -10.73
N ILE A 127 -2.51 7.93 -11.29
CA ILE A 127 -1.82 7.86 -12.59
C ILE A 127 -0.65 6.87 -12.53
N SER A 128 0.15 6.91 -11.46
CA SER A 128 1.26 5.99 -11.24
C SER A 128 0.77 4.54 -11.16
N LEU A 129 -0.31 4.29 -10.43
CA LEU A 129 -0.93 2.97 -10.31
C LEU A 129 -1.46 2.47 -11.68
N LYS A 130 -2.12 3.33 -12.45
CA LYS A 130 -2.56 3.01 -13.82
C LYS A 130 -1.37 2.61 -14.69
N THR A 131 -0.29 3.39 -14.66
CA THR A 131 0.94 3.12 -15.44
C THR A 131 1.54 1.76 -15.08
N MET A 132 1.53 1.39 -13.80
CA MET A 132 1.98 0.07 -13.35
C MET A 132 1.12 -1.05 -13.97
N TYR A 133 -0.22 -0.94 -13.97
CA TYR A 133 -1.10 -1.94 -14.57
C TYR A 133 -0.98 -2.00 -16.10
N GLN A 134 -0.75 -0.86 -16.77
CA GLN A 134 -0.44 -0.84 -18.20
C GLN A 134 0.86 -1.58 -18.53
N SER A 135 1.89 -1.40 -17.71
CA SER A 135 3.16 -2.13 -17.85
C SER A 135 2.98 -3.64 -17.63
N GLU A 136 2.13 -4.03 -16.66
CA GLU A 136 1.77 -5.44 -16.44
C GLU A 136 1.05 -6.02 -17.66
N LYS A 137 0.02 -5.33 -18.18
CA LYS A 137 -0.69 -5.72 -19.40
C LYS A 137 0.26 -5.90 -20.58
N ASN A 138 1.18 -4.95 -20.80
CA ASN A 138 2.13 -5.03 -21.92
C ASN A 138 3.06 -6.25 -21.81
N ARG A 139 3.53 -6.61 -20.60
CA ARG A 139 4.32 -7.84 -20.40
C ARG A 139 3.52 -9.11 -20.68
N LEU A 140 2.24 -9.15 -20.29
CA LEU A 140 1.38 -10.28 -20.59
C LEU A 140 1.10 -10.40 -22.09
N LEU A 141 0.89 -9.29 -22.78
CA LEU A 141 0.72 -9.27 -24.25
C LEU A 141 1.98 -9.72 -24.98
N ASP A 142 3.16 -9.30 -24.52
CA ASP A 142 4.42 -9.76 -25.04
C ASP A 142 4.55 -11.30 -24.89
N LEU A 143 4.21 -11.83 -23.71
CA LEU A 143 4.24 -13.28 -23.48
C LEU A 143 3.26 -14.04 -24.38
N VAL A 144 2.07 -13.48 -24.66
CA VAL A 144 1.10 -14.08 -25.61
C VAL A 144 1.66 -14.18 -27.03
N GLN A 145 2.55 -13.26 -27.44
CA GLN A 145 3.16 -13.27 -28.76
C GLN A 145 4.23 -14.37 -28.92
N HIS A 146 4.81 -14.86 -27.81
CA HIS A 146 5.80 -15.94 -27.79
C HIS A 146 5.13 -17.32 -27.90
N LYS A 147 4.75 -17.70 -29.11
CA LYS A 147 4.02 -18.96 -29.38
C LYS A 147 4.78 -20.21 -28.95
N GLU A 148 6.10 -20.16 -28.92
CA GLU A 148 6.97 -21.25 -28.47
C GLU A 148 6.76 -21.60 -26.98
N TRP A 149 6.20 -20.70 -26.18
CA TRP A 149 5.89 -20.92 -24.77
C TRP A 149 4.42 -21.26 -24.53
N SER A 150 3.58 -21.19 -25.57
CA SER A 150 2.13 -21.44 -25.50
C SER A 150 1.82 -22.94 -25.40
N GLY A 151 1.98 -23.52 -24.21
CA GLY A 151 1.67 -24.91 -23.92
C GLY A 151 0.60 -25.09 -22.83
N GLY A 152 -0.08 -26.22 -22.86
CA GLY A 152 -1.05 -26.60 -21.84
C GLY A 152 -2.17 -25.58 -21.65
N LEU A 153 -2.39 -25.15 -20.41
CA LEU A 153 -3.42 -24.18 -20.02
C LEU A 153 -2.90 -22.74 -19.91
N LEU A 154 -1.64 -22.48 -20.30
CA LEU A 154 -1.05 -21.14 -20.22
C LEU A 154 -1.85 -20.08 -21.00
N PRO A 155 -2.32 -20.33 -22.25
CA PRO A 155 -3.12 -19.34 -22.99
C PRO A 155 -4.37 -18.88 -22.23
N GLN A 156 -5.10 -19.83 -21.60
CA GLN A 156 -6.30 -19.53 -20.83
C GLN A 156 -5.97 -18.71 -19.57
N LEU A 157 -4.86 -19.01 -18.90
CA LEU A 157 -4.37 -18.21 -17.76
C LEU A 157 -4.01 -16.79 -18.19
N LEU A 158 -3.29 -16.63 -19.32
CA LEU A 158 -2.92 -15.30 -19.82
C LEU A 158 -4.14 -14.47 -20.21
N GLU A 159 -5.17 -15.08 -20.81
CA GLU A 159 -6.44 -14.40 -21.10
C GLU A 159 -7.11 -13.89 -19.82
N LEU A 160 -7.15 -14.71 -18.76
CA LEU A 160 -7.68 -14.32 -17.46
C LEU A 160 -6.91 -13.14 -16.86
N GLU A 161 -5.58 -13.22 -16.83
CA GLU A 161 -4.71 -12.18 -16.26
C GLU A 161 -4.79 -10.87 -17.05
N LEU A 162 -4.87 -10.94 -18.39
CA LEU A 162 -5.10 -9.78 -19.26
C LEU A 162 -6.44 -9.10 -18.92
N GLY A 163 -7.50 -9.87 -18.78
CA GLY A 163 -8.81 -9.35 -18.40
C GLY A 163 -8.80 -8.68 -17.01
N VAL A 164 -8.04 -9.21 -16.06
CA VAL A 164 -7.85 -8.59 -14.74
C VAL A 164 -7.08 -7.26 -14.86
N ALA A 165 -5.98 -7.24 -15.62
CA ALA A 165 -5.19 -6.02 -15.82
C ALA A 165 -6.03 -4.91 -16.49
N GLU A 166 -6.83 -5.25 -17.50
CA GLU A 166 -7.74 -4.30 -18.18
C GLU A 166 -8.78 -3.71 -17.23
N LYS A 167 -9.44 -4.53 -16.41
CA LYS A 167 -10.40 -4.05 -15.41
C LYS A 167 -9.77 -3.10 -14.40
N ARG A 168 -8.52 -3.37 -13.98
CA ARG A 168 -7.77 -2.49 -13.07
C ARG A 168 -7.46 -1.13 -13.73
N ILE A 169 -7.08 -1.13 -15.01
CA ILE A 169 -6.82 0.10 -15.76
C ILE A 169 -8.08 0.95 -15.86
N VAL A 170 -9.22 0.35 -16.25
CA VAL A 170 -10.52 1.03 -16.34
C VAL A 170 -10.92 1.63 -15.00
N TRP A 171 -10.76 0.85 -13.91
CA TRP A 171 -11.04 1.34 -12.57
C TRP A 171 -10.15 2.55 -12.19
N CYS A 172 -8.86 2.52 -12.55
CA CYS A 172 -7.98 3.67 -12.33
C CYS A 172 -8.47 4.91 -13.09
N ASP A 173 -8.88 4.76 -14.35
CA ASP A 173 -9.40 5.87 -15.15
C ASP A 173 -10.64 6.49 -14.49
N GLU A 174 -11.57 5.67 -14.02
CA GLU A 174 -12.75 6.15 -13.29
C GLU A 174 -12.37 6.93 -12.03
N GLN A 175 -11.39 6.45 -11.24
CA GLN A 175 -10.97 7.16 -10.03
C GLN A 175 -10.21 8.45 -10.36
N ILE A 176 -9.39 8.47 -11.42
CA ILE A 176 -8.70 9.65 -11.93
C ILE A 176 -9.73 10.73 -12.31
N GLU A 177 -10.75 10.39 -13.10
CA GLU A 177 -11.78 11.34 -13.51
C GLU A 177 -12.58 11.88 -12.30
N LYS A 178 -12.93 11.03 -11.35
CA LYS A 178 -13.58 11.47 -10.10
C LYS A 178 -12.69 12.44 -9.32
N THR A 179 -11.39 12.17 -9.23
CA THR A 179 -10.45 13.00 -8.46
C THR A 179 -10.23 14.36 -9.12
N LYS A 180 -10.19 14.44 -10.46
CA LYS A 180 -10.07 15.71 -11.20
C LYS A 180 -11.21 16.69 -10.89
N ASN A 181 -12.40 16.21 -10.56
CA ASN A 181 -13.52 17.06 -10.21
C ASN A 181 -13.37 17.77 -8.85
N PHE A 182 -12.34 17.42 -8.06
CA PHE A 182 -12.03 18.01 -6.77
C PHE A 182 -10.72 18.83 -6.78
N VAL A 183 -10.05 18.93 -7.94
CA VAL A 183 -8.86 19.76 -8.18
C VAL A 183 -9.27 21.07 -8.83
#